data_ce11a938f4c7d66413668261ccbb9cc9
#
_entry.id   ce11a938f4c7d66413668261ccbb9cc9
#
_cell.length_a   1.000
_cell.length_b   1.000
_cell.length_c   1.000
_cell.angle_alpha   90.00
_cell.angle_beta   90.00
_cell.angle_gamma   90.00
#
_symmetry.space_group_name_H-M   'P 1'
#
loop_
_entity.id
_entity.type
_entity.pdbx_description
1 polymer ?
#
loop_
_entity_poly.entity_id
_entity_poly.type
_entity_poly.pdbx_seq_one_letter_code
_entity_poly.pdbx_strand_id
1 'polypeptide(L)'
;MAPAAGARLVHCVLALLPLWDCPCAAPADAHSLCYDFTINLKPTPGQPWCEVQGQVDEKTFLYYDCGSKGKLLGPLGEKMTITEFWEEQPGTLRDVADTLKQQLADIQLGNHTTGGPLSLQVRMSCQREASGHTSGSWQFSFNGRAFLLFDPGSREWTEVHPGARSTWENDRDVTDFLVRISMGDCKTWLETFLEHWEKMLEPT
;
A
#
# COMPACT_ATOMS: atom_id res chain seq x y z
N MET A 1 16.33 -21.46 -16.07
CA MET A 1 15.88 -21.60 -14.67
C MET A 1 16.01 -20.23 -14.06
N ALA A 2 14.90 -19.50 -14.00
CA ALA A 2 14.87 -18.15 -13.40
C ALA A 2 14.70 -18.28 -11.87
N PRO A 3 15.37 -17.48 -11.04
CA PRO A 3 15.14 -17.49 -9.60
C PRO A 3 13.79 -16.83 -9.32
N ALA A 4 13.02 -17.49 -8.48
CA ALA A 4 11.67 -17.12 -8.11
C ALA A 4 11.59 -15.71 -7.51
N ALA A 5 10.56 -14.95 -7.90
CA ALA A 5 10.25 -13.59 -7.44
C ALA A 5 10.03 -13.48 -5.91
N GLY A 6 9.89 -14.60 -5.19
CA GLY A 6 9.80 -14.66 -3.73
C GLY A 6 11.06 -14.25 -2.96
N ALA A 7 12.23 -14.15 -3.64
CA ALA A 7 13.50 -13.92 -2.96
C ALA A 7 13.70 -12.46 -2.48
N ARG A 8 12.98 -11.48 -3.00
CA ARG A 8 13.21 -10.06 -2.65
C ARG A 8 12.37 -9.55 -1.48
N LEU A 9 11.15 -10.04 -1.30
CA LEU A 9 10.38 -9.78 -0.07
C LEU A 9 11.15 -10.30 1.17
N VAL A 10 11.76 -11.47 1.02
CA VAL A 10 12.61 -12.07 2.06
C VAL A 10 13.86 -11.22 2.33
N HIS A 11 14.44 -10.55 1.32
CA HIS A 11 15.61 -9.69 1.51
C HIS A 11 15.31 -8.39 2.26
N CYS A 12 14.15 -7.76 2.06
CA CYS A 12 13.76 -6.58 2.85
C CYS A 12 13.51 -6.91 4.31
N VAL A 13 12.96 -8.08 4.61
CA VAL A 13 12.73 -8.53 6.00
C VAL A 13 14.03 -8.96 6.67
N LEU A 14 14.94 -9.62 5.94
CA LEU A 14 16.23 -10.09 6.48
C LEU A 14 17.27 -8.98 6.67
N ALA A 15 17.16 -7.87 5.96
CA ALA A 15 18.11 -6.77 6.04
C ALA A 15 17.93 -5.88 7.29
N LEU A 16 16.92 -6.15 8.15
CA LEU A 16 16.59 -5.32 9.34
C LEU A 16 16.42 -3.82 9.03
N LEU A 17 16.26 -3.48 7.75
CA LEU A 17 15.94 -2.11 7.33
C LEU A 17 14.52 -1.78 7.77
N PRO A 18 14.26 -0.56 8.24
CA PRO A 18 12.88 -0.12 8.44
C PRO A 18 12.13 -0.34 7.14
N LEU A 19 10.94 -0.95 7.18
CA LEU A 19 10.15 -1.32 5.99
C LEU A 19 9.81 -0.12 5.09
N TRP A 20 9.99 1.09 5.60
CA TRP A 20 9.91 2.35 4.87
C TRP A 20 11.03 2.54 3.82
N ASP A 21 12.19 1.88 4.04
CA ASP A 21 13.32 1.94 3.12
C ASP A 21 13.25 0.85 2.05
N CYS A 22 12.24 -0.04 2.09
CA CYS A 22 12.02 -0.99 1.02
C CYS A 22 11.30 -0.24 -0.12
N PRO A 23 12.00 0.10 -1.20
CA PRO A 23 11.42 0.91 -2.26
C PRO A 23 10.21 0.20 -2.87
N CYS A 24 9.26 0.99 -3.36
CA CYS A 24 8.22 0.52 -4.28
C CYS A 24 8.86 0.20 -5.64
N ALA A 25 9.94 -0.61 -5.62
CA ALA A 25 10.72 -0.95 -6.79
C ALA A 25 10.26 -2.28 -7.33
N ALA A 26 9.90 -2.26 -8.61
CA ALA A 26 9.74 -3.47 -9.39
C ALA A 26 11.10 -4.01 -9.84
N PRO A 27 11.22 -5.31 -10.20
CA PRO A 27 12.32 -5.82 -11.02
C PRO A 27 12.47 -5.00 -12.30
N ALA A 28 13.65 -5.00 -12.92
CA ALA A 28 14.00 -4.16 -14.06
C ALA A 28 13.00 -4.21 -15.26
N ASP A 29 12.23 -5.28 -15.36
CA ASP A 29 11.25 -5.51 -16.43
C ASP A 29 9.80 -5.59 -15.86
N ALA A 30 9.52 -4.90 -14.76
CA ALA A 30 8.20 -4.87 -14.15
C ALA A 30 7.87 -3.44 -13.71
N HIS A 31 6.57 -3.14 -13.69
CA HIS A 31 6.03 -1.88 -13.16
C HIS A 31 5.33 -2.12 -11.84
N SER A 32 5.33 -1.11 -10.98
CA SER A 32 4.72 -1.18 -9.65
C SER A 32 3.86 0.03 -9.35
N LEU A 33 2.71 -0.21 -8.71
CA LEU A 33 1.86 0.82 -8.10
C LEU A 33 1.80 0.55 -6.61
N CYS A 34 2.11 1.57 -5.81
CA CYS A 34 2.10 1.48 -4.36
C CYS A 34 1.25 2.60 -3.75
N TYR A 35 0.55 2.27 -2.67
CA TYR A 35 -0.12 3.23 -1.81
C TYR A 35 0.35 3.05 -0.37
N ASP A 36 0.87 4.13 0.19
CA ASP A 36 1.27 4.23 1.59
C ASP A 36 0.18 4.95 2.38
N PHE A 37 -0.46 4.23 3.29
CA PHE A 37 -1.46 4.75 4.21
C PHE A 37 -0.80 5.06 5.56
N THR A 38 -1.07 6.24 6.10
CA THR A 38 -0.76 6.58 7.49
C THR A 38 -2.06 6.89 8.20
N ILE A 39 -2.44 6.06 9.16
CA ILE A 39 -3.68 6.19 9.93
C ILE A 39 -3.35 6.61 11.36
N ASN A 40 -3.73 7.82 11.73
CA ASN A 40 -3.54 8.36 13.06
C ASN A 40 -4.73 8.01 13.94
N LEU A 41 -4.52 7.18 14.95
CA LEU A 41 -5.59 6.72 15.84
C LEU A 41 -6.07 7.82 16.79
N LYS A 42 -5.19 8.77 17.12
CA LYS A 42 -5.47 9.93 17.96
C LYS A 42 -4.91 11.17 17.29
N PRO A 43 -5.54 11.66 16.20
CA PRO A 43 -5.04 12.85 15.53
C PRO A 43 -5.12 14.05 16.45
N THR A 44 -4.05 14.88 16.45
CA THR A 44 -4.08 16.19 17.13
C THR A 44 -4.90 17.19 16.32
N PRO A 45 -5.47 18.22 16.96
CA PRO A 45 -6.21 19.26 16.23
C PRO A 45 -5.42 19.82 15.06
N GLY A 46 -6.02 19.77 13.86
CA GLY A 46 -5.40 20.23 12.61
C GLY A 46 -4.60 19.17 11.86
N GLN A 47 -4.42 17.97 12.41
CA GLN A 47 -3.84 16.84 11.68
C GLN A 47 -4.94 15.95 11.07
N PRO A 48 -4.77 15.48 9.84
CA PRO A 48 -5.69 14.51 9.27
C PRO A 48 -5.60 13.17 10.03
N TRP A 49 -6.73 12.47 10.12
CA TRP A 49 -6.74 11.14 10.71
C TRP A 49 -6.13 10.08 9.79
N CYS A 50 -6.07 10.35 8.50
CA CYS A 50 -5.49 9.49 7.51
C CYS A 50 -4.82 10.31 6.41
N GLU A 51 -3.70 9.79 5.92
CA GLU A 51 -2.96 10.29 4.77
C GLU A 51 -2.63 9.12 3.86
N VAL A 52 -2.73 9.34 2.55
CA VAL A 52 -2.40 8.34 1.54
C VAL A 52 -1.44 8.95 0.53
N GLN A 53 -0.36 8.25 0.24
CA GLN A 53 0.62 8.60 -0.79
C GLN A 53 0.60 7.53 -1.87
N GLY A 54 0.43 7.94 -3.14
CA GLY A 54 0.48 7.04 -4.30
C GLY A 54 1.79 7.19 -5.07
N GLN A 55 2.39 6.07 -5.47
CA GLN A 55 3.64 6.01 -6.21
C GLN A 55 3.53 5.00 -7.35
N VAL A 56 4.04 5.36 -8.53
CA VAL A 56 4.30 4.43 -9.64
C VAL A 56 5.79 4.41 -9.91
N ASP A 57 6.41 3.24 -9.88
CA ASP A 57 7.85 3.06 -10.09
C ASP A 57 8.69 4.05 -9.26
N GLU A 58 8.38 4.12 -7.95
CA GLU A 58 9.01 5.03 -6.98
C GLU A 58 8.71 6.53 -7.17
N LYS A 59 7.93 6.91 -8.18
CA LYS A 59 7.59 8.32 -8.44
C LYS A 59 6.25 8.65 -7.82
N THR A 60 6.25 9.54 -6.84
CA THR A 60 5.02 10.01 -6.18
C THR A 60 4.17 10.81 -7.16
N PHE A 61 2.90 10.44 -7.29
CA PHE A 61 1.94 11.14 -8.13
C PHE A 61 0.71 11.64 -7.36
N LEU A 62 0.47 11.10 -6.17
CA LEU A 62 -0.71 11.38 -5.36
C LEU A 62 -0.34 11.66 -3.92
N TYR A 63 -1.00 12.66 -3.36
CA TYR A 63 -1.20 12.85 -1.92
C TYR A 63 -2.69 13.08 -1.64
N TYR A 64 -3.24 12.35 -0.69
CA TYR A 64 -4.64 12.42 -0.30
C TYR A 64 -4.76 12.36 1.23
N ASP A 65 -5.40 13.36 1.82
CA ASP A 65 -5.79 13.32 3.22
C ASP A 65 -7.26 12.91 3.33
N CYS A 66 -7.66 11.89 3.91
CA CYS A 66 -9.01 11.30 3.86
C CYS A 66 -10.19 12.26 4.18
N GLY A 67 -9.95 13.53 4.35
CA GLY A 67 -10.92 14.60 4.61
C GLY A 67 -11.04 15.64 3.49
N SER A 68 -10.08 15.67 2.55
CA SER A 68 -10.03 16.66 1.46
C SER A 68 -10.09 16.04 0.08
N LYS A 69 -10.04 16.88 -0.96
CA LYS A 69 -9.78 16.40 -2.31
C LYS A 69 -8.33 16.02 -2.45
N GLY A 70 -8.06 14.85 -3.07
CA GLY A 70 -6.70 14.43 -3.36
C GLY A 70 -5.92 15.46 -4.18
N LYS A 71 -4.63 15.54 -3.94
CA LYS A 71 -3.70 16.40 -4.65
C LYS A 71 -2.81 15.55 -5.54
N LEU A 72 -2.89 15.78 -6.84
CA LEU A 72 -2.00 15.19 -7.81
C LEU A 72 -0.66 15.93 -7.83
N LEU A 73 0.44 15.19 -7.90
CA LEU A 73 1.79 15.68 -7.73
C LEU A 73 2.65 15.36 -8.94
N GLY A 74 3.51 16.32 -9.32
CA GLY A 74 4.51 16.15 -10.36
C GLY A 74 3.94 15.97 -11.77
N PRO A 75 4.82 15.72 -12.76
CA PRO A 75 4.41 15.58 -14.17
C PRO A 75 3.38 14.48 -14.41
N LEU A 76 3.40 13.45 -13.59
CA LEU A 76 2.42 12.38 -13.60
C LEU A 76 1.03 12.86 -13.20
N GLY A 77 0.96 13.53 -12.06
CA GLY A 77 -0.28 14.03 -11.55
C GLY A 77 -0.92 15.05 -12.50
N GLU A 78 -0.13 15.92 -13.12
CA GLU A 78 -0.61 16.91 -14.09
C GLU A 78 -1.31 16.28 -15.30
N LYS A 79 -0.81 15.14 -15.77
CA LYS A 79 -1.39 14.43 -16.91
C LYS A 79 -2.61 13.59 -16.53
N MET A 80 -2.72 13.16 -15.28
CA MET A 80 -3.85 12.39 -14.77
C MET A 80 -5.11 13.22 -14.56
N THR A 81 -5.01 14.55 -14.42
CA THR A 81 -6.17 15.45 -14.26
C THR A 81 -7.14 15.42 -15.45
N ILE A 82 -6.76 14.79 -16.55
CA ILE A 82 -7.51 14.73 -17.81
C ILE A 82 -8.39 13.48 -17.90
N THR A 83 -8.26 12.51 -16.95
CA THR A 83 -8.97 11.23 -17.02
C THR A 83 -10.01 11.09 -15.91
N GLU A 84 -11.22 10.56 -16.26
CA GLU A 84 -12.28 10.18 -15.30
C GLU A 84 -11.78 9.19 -14.24
N PHE A 85 -10.73 8.45 -14.54
CA PHE A 85 -10.05 7.50 -13.70
C PHE A 85 -9.64 8.03 -12.31
N TRP A 86 -9.30 9.33 -12.24
CA TRP A 86 -8.91 9.97 -10.98
C TRP A 86 -10.09 10.14 -10.01
N GLU A 87 -11.32 10.21 -10.48
CA GLU A 87 -12.47 10.50 -9.63
C GLU A 87 -12.86 9.32 -8.73
N GLU A 88 -12.55 8.10 -9.15
CA GLU A 88 -12.92 6.87 -8.42
C GLU A 88 -11.90 6.46 -7.35
N GLN A 89 -10.61 6.69 -7.57
CA GLN A 89 -9.56 6.23 -6.65
C GLN A 89 -9.68 6.78 -5.21
N PRO A 90 -9.92 8.09 -4.99
CA PRO A 90 -10.03 8.62 -3.63
C PRO A 90 -11.14 7.95 -2.80
N GLY A 91 -12.24 7.59 -3.44
CA GLY A 91 -13.33 6.84 -2.79
C GLY A 91 -12.85 5.48 -2.29
N THR A 92 -12.25 4.69 -3.16
CA THR A 92 -11.71 3.36 -2.81
C THR A 92 -10.59 3.45 -1.78
N LEU A 93 -9.65 4.40 -1.91
CA LEU A 93 -8.57 4.60 -0.94
C LEU A 93 -9.10 5.00 0.43
N ARG A 94 -10.17 5.80 0.48
CA ARG A 94 -10.85 6.14 1.72
C ARG A 94 -11.50 4.91 2.36
N ASP A 95 -12.20 4.08 1.58
CA ASP A 95 -12.80 2.84 2.06
C ASP A 95 -11.75 1.89 2.65
N VAL A 96 -10.58 1.81 2.02
CA VAL A 96 -9.43 1.06 2.57
C VAL A 96 -9.01 1.63 3.92
N ALA A 97 -8.81 2.95 4.02
CA ALA A 97 -8.41 3.60 5.27
C ALA A 97 -9.45 3.43 6.38
N ASP A 98 -10.74 3.55 6.06
CA ASP A 98 -11.85 3.36 7.00
C ASP A 98 -11.91 1.90 7.50
N THR A 99 -11.75 0.93 6.60
CA THR A 99 -11.70 -0.51 6.94
C THR A 99 -10.51 -0.80 7.87
N LEU A 100 -9.33 -0.32 7.53
CA LEU A 100 -8.13 -0.49 8.34
C LEU A 100 -8.28 0.15 9.73
N LYS A 101 -8.91 1.32 9.80
CA LYS A 101 -9.19 2.00 11.07
C LYS A 101 -10.15 1.22 11.95
N GLN A 102 -11.21 0.63 11.37
CA GLN A 102 -12.16 -0.20 12.10
C GLN A 102 -11.47 -1.44 12.67
N GLN A 103 -10.67 -2.11 11.87
CA GLN A 103 -9.91 -3.28 12.29
C GLN A 103 -8.92 -3.00 13.42
N LEU A 104 -8.41 -1.77 13.49
CA LEU A 104 -7.52 -1.34 14.57
C LEU A 104 -8.19 -1.27 15.93
N ALA A 105 -9.49 -1.01 16.00
CA ALA A 105 -10.23 -1.02 17.26
C ALA A 105 -10.23 -2.41 17.92
N ASP A 106 -10.09 -3.46 17.10
CA ASP A 106 -10.09 -4.86 17.53
C ASP A 106 -8.68 -5.38 17.89
N ILE A 107 -7.62 -4.66 17.47
CA ILE A 107 -6.27 -4.96 17.95
C ILE A 107 -6.23 -4.60 19.44
N GLN A 108 -6.29 -5.60 20.29
CA GLN A 108 -5.87 -5.44 21.67
C GLN A 108 -4.41 -5.02 21.66
N LEU A 109 -4.17 -3.73 21.79
CA LEU A 109 -2.85 -3.13 21.95
C LEU A 109 -2.27 -3.59 23.29
N GLY A 110 -2.01 -4.91 23.42
CA GLY A 110 -1.36 -5.48 24.56
C GLY A 110 0.00 -4.80 24.72
N ASN A 111 0.20 -4.12 25.85
CA ASN A 111 1.47 -3.60 26.39
C ASN A 111 2.38 -2.76 25.46
N HIS A 112 2.01 -2.41 24.24
CA HIS A 112 2.81 -1.57 23.34
C HIS A 112 2.47 -0.07 23.43
N THR A 113 1.67 0.34 24.41
CA THR A 113 1.37 1.75 24.70
C THR A 113 2.54 2.43 25.41
N THR A 114 3.66 2.57 24.76
CA THR A 114 4.59 3.64 25.09
C THR A 114 3.95 4.93 24.65
N GLY A 115 3.74 5.89 25.55
CA GLY A 115 2.91 7.10 25.46
C GLY A 115 3.15 8.09 24.31
N GLY A 116 3.39 7.60 23.11
CA GLY A 116 3.54 8.36 21.86
C GLY A 116 2.29 8.33 20.98
N PRO A 117 2.27 9.12 19.91
CA PRO A 117 1.20 9.07 18.92
C PRO A 117 1.12 7.65 18.33
N LEU A 118 -0.10 7.08 18.34
CA LEU A 118 -0.35 5.77 17.74
C LEU A 118 -0.68 5.97 16.27
N SER A 119 0.21 5.52 15.40
CA SER A 119 -0.04 5.52 13.95
C SER A 119 0.14 4.11 13.38
N LEU A 120 -0.84 3.69 12.58
CA LEU A 120 -0.72 2.54 11.71
C LEU A 120 -0.23 3.01 10.36
N GLN A 121 0.82 2.38 9.87
CA GLN A 121 1.30 2.55 8.52
C GLN A 121 1.04 1.26 7.75
N VAL A 122 0.43 1.40 6.59
CA VAL A 122 0.13 0.27 5.71
C VAL A 122 0.62 0.59 4.31
N ARG A 123 1.43 -0.30 3.76
CA ARG A 123 1.82 -0.25 2.35
C ARG A 123 1.09 -1.34 1.60
N MET A 124 0.31 -0.93 0.61
CA MET A 124 -0.22 -1.81 -0.42
C MET A 124 0.62 -1.65 -1.68
N SER A 125 0.99 -2.75 -2.31
CA SER A 125 1.61 -2.71 -3.63
C SER A 125 1.00 -3.74 -4.57
N CYS A 126 0.94 -3.41 -5.85
CA CYS A 126 0.75 -4.36 -6.92
C CYS A 126 1.82 -4.15 -7.99
N GLN A 127 2.22 -5.24 -8.62
CA GLN A 127 3.28 -5.27 -9.64
C GLN A 127 2.79 -6.01 -10.85
N ARG A 128 3.24 -5.57 -12.02
CA ARG A 128 3.02 -6.24 -13.30
C ARG A 128 4.37 -6.51 -13.96
N GLU A 129 4.68 -7.78 -14.16
CA GLU A 129 5.86 -8.20 -14.88
C GLU A 129 5.68 -8.09 -16.40
N ALA A 130 6.78 -8.06 -17.16
CA ALA A 130 6.76 -8.10 -18.62
C ALA A 130 6.04 -9.35 -19.17
N SER A 131 6.03 -10.44 -18.42
CA SER A 131 5.25 -11.66 -18.70
C SER A 131 3.73 -11.47 -18.66
N GLY A 132 3.26 -10.33 -18.11
CA GLY A 132 1.86 -10.07 -17.80
C GLY A 132 1.40 -10.63 -16.45
N HIS A 133 2.28 -11.32 -15.72
CA HIS A 133 1.97 -11.78 -14.37
C HIS A 133 1.80 -10.61 -13.41
N THR A 134 0.77 -10.66 -12.58
CA THR A 134 0.50 -9.64 -11.56
C THR A 134 0.63 -10.25 -10.17
N SER A 135 1.31 -9.55 -9.28
CA SER A 135 1.42 -9.89 -7.87
C SER A 135 1.02 -8.70 -7.01
N GLY A 136 0.72 -8.94 -5.76
CA GLY A 136 0.39 -7.92 -4.78
C GLY A 136 1.02 -8.21 -3.43
N SER A 137 1.10 -7.20 -2.57
CA SER A 137 1.52 -7.37 -1.18
C SER A 137 0.94 -6.28 -0.29
N TRP A 138 0.76 -6.64 0.99
CA TRP A 138 0.40 -5.70 2.04
C TRP A 138 1.38 -5.81 3.20
N GLN A 139 1.82 -4.67 3.70
CA GLN A 139 2.74 -4.57 4.82
C GLN A 139 2.14 -3.64 5.87
N PHE A 140 2.08 -4.10 7.10
CA PHE A 140 1.49 -3.38 8.23
C PHE A 140 2.56 -3.08 9.27
N SER A 141 2.61 -1.82 9.71
CA SER A 141 3.58 -1.33 10.68
C SER A 141 2.92 -0.45 11.73
N PHE A 142 3.34 -0.56 12.98
CA PHE A 142 2.97 0.34 14.06
C PHE A 142 4.16 1.19 14.46
N ASN A 143 4.00 2.52 14.43
CA ASN A 143 5.06 3.46 14.78
C ASN A 143 6.40 3.10 14.10
N GLY A 144 6.34 2.74 12.81
CA GLY A 144 7.49 2.37 11.99
C GLY A 144 8.02 0.95 12.21
N ARG A 145 7.40 0.13 13.06
CA ARG A 145 7.78 -1.28 13.24
C ARG A 145 6.80 -2.20 12.53
N ALA A 146 7.32 -2.95 11.56
CA ALA A 146 6.54 -3.96 10.88
C ALA A 146 6.08 -5.05 11.85
N PHE A 147 4.84 -5.47 11.74
CA PHE A 147 4.29 -6.54 12.55
C PHE A 147 3.60 -7.64 11.74
N LEU A 148 3.05 -7.30 10.56
CA LEU A 148 2.26 -8.23 9.77
C LEU A 148 2.48 -8.01 8.28
N LEU A 149 2.56 -9.09 7.53
CA LEU A 149 2.58 -9.11 6.05
C LEU A 149 1.41 -9.94 5.55
N PHE A 150 0.87 -9.57 4.40
CA PHE A 150 -0.16 -10.35 3.72
C PHE A 150 0.17 -10.48 2.23
N ASP A 151 0.17 -11.71 1.74
CA ASP A 151 0.26 -12.05 0.32
C ASP A 151 -1.14 -12.35 -0.22
N PRO A 152 -1.73 -11.49 -1.05
CA PRO A 152 -3.06 -11.70 -1.59
C PRO A 152 -3.13 -12.82 -2.63
N GLY A 153 -2.01 -13.17 -3.25
CA GLY A 153 -1.94 -14.25 -4.25
C GLY A 153 -2.08 -15.64 -3.62
N SER A 154 -1.37 -15.87 -2.53
CA SER A 154 -1.47 -17.10 -1.72
C SER A 154 -2.53 -17.00 -0.63
N ARG A 155 -3.01 -15.80 -0.32
CA ARG A 155 -3.89 -15.47 0.83
C ARG A 155 -3.22 -15.78 2.17
N GLU A 156 -1.92 -15.69 2.23
CA GLU A 156 -1.11 -16.05 3.39
C GLU A 156 -0.74 -14.82 4.21
N TRP A 157 -0.95 -14.92 5.51
CA TRP A 157 -0.54 -13.93 6.50
C TRP A 157 0.76 -14.38 7.18
N THR A 158 1.71 -13.47 7.27
CA THR A 158 3.00 -13.73 7.92
C THR A 158 3.22 -12.75 9.06
N GLU A 159 3.36 -13.28 10.26
CA GLU A 159 3.72 -12.51 11.46
C GLU A 159 5.22 -12.20 11.45
N VAL A 160 5.59 -10.92 11.54
CA VAL A 160 7.00 -10.48 11.53
C VAL A 160 7.61 -10.56 12.93
N HIS A 161 6.81 -10.27 13.96
CA HIS A 161 7.23 -10.36 15.36
C HIS A 161 6.29 -11.23 16.16
N PRO A 162 6.80 -12.20 16.92
CA PRO A 162 5.99 -13.06 17.78
C PRO A 162 5.13 -12.24 18.76
N GLY A 163 3.85 -12.55 18.82
CA GLY A 163 2.89 -11.88 19.71
C GLY A 163 2.16 -10.69 19.09
N ALA A 164 2.40 -10.39 17.82
CA ALA A 164 1.65 -9.38 17.04
C ALA A 164 0.38 -9.95 16.38
N ARG A 165 -0.10 -11.12 16.83
CA ARG A 165 -1.29 -11.74 16.26
C ARG A 165 -2.44 -10.76 16.23
N SER A 166 -2.84 -10.40 15.01
CA SER A 166 -4.04 -9.63 14.78
C SER A 166 -5.22 -10.57 14.57
N THR A 167 -6.40 -10.16 14.98
CA THR A 167 -7.65 -10.86 14.69
C THR A 167 -7.92 -10.90 13.18
N TRP A 168 -7.22 -10.09 12.40
CA TRP A 168 -7.36 -9.94 10.94
C TRP A 168 -7.07 -11.22 10.17
N GLU A 169 -6.12 -12.03 10.64
CA GLU A 169 -5.76 -13.30 10.01
C GLU A 169 -6.94 -14.27 9.93
N ASN A 170 -7.89 -14.15 10.87
CA ASN A 170 -9.06 -15.00 10.97
C ASN A 170 -10.31 -14.37 10.36
N ASP A 171 -10.22 -13.09 9.94
CA ASP A 171 -11.33 -12.36 9.34
C ASP A 171 -11.32 -12.56 7.82
N ARG A 172 -12.27 -13.36 7.34
CA ARG A 172 -12.43 -13.64 5.91
C ARG A 172 -12.82 -12.41 5.12
N ASP A 173 -13.66 -11.56 5.69
CA ASP A 173 -14.18 -10.38 5.00
C ASP A 173 -13.04 -9.37 4.78
N VAL A 174 -12.16 -9.19 5.76
CA VAL A 174 -10.94 -8.38 5.63
C VAL A 174 -10.01 -8.99 4.59
N THR A 175 -9.73 -10.28 4.67
CA THR A 175 -8.88 -10.99 3.71
C THR A 175 -9.40 -10.84 2.28
N ASP A 176 -10.70 -11.08 2.05
CA ASP A 176 -11.33 -10.96 0.73
C ASP A 176 -11.31 -9.52 0.22
N PHE A 177 -11.50 -8.54 1.11
CA PHE A 177 -11.41 -7.13 0.77
C PHE A 177 -10.00 -6.75 0.31
N LEU A 178 -8.95 -7.12 1.06
CA LEU A 178 -7.56 -6.81 0.70
C LEU A 178 -7.14 -7.48 -0.61
N VAL A 179 -7.59 -8.73 -0.84
CA VAL A 179 -7.37 -9.43 -2.13
C VAL A 179 -8.03 -8.66 -3.27
N ARG A 180 -9.30 -8.26 -3.12
CA ARG A 180 -10.03 -7.52 -4.16
C ARG A 180 -9.33 -6.22 -4.52
N ILE A 181 -8.89 -5.44 -3.54
CA ILE A 181 -8.21 -4.17 -3.77
C ILE A 181 -6.87 -4.39 -4.48
N SER A 182 -6.03 -5.30 -3.99
CA SER A 182 -4.66 -5.45 -4.53
C SER A 182 -4.60 -6.22 -5.85
N MET A 183 -5.44 -7.25 -6.02
CA MET A 183 -5.43 -8.11 -7.21
C MET A 183 -6.50 -7.69 -8.26
N GLY A 184 -7.43 -6.82 -7.89
CA GLY A 184 -8.45 -6.26 -8.76
C GLY A 184 -8.20 -4.79 -9.05
N ASP A 185 -8.61 -3.90 -8.13
CA ASP A 185 -8.59 -2.44 -8.35
C ASP A 185 -7.16 -1.93 -8.64
N CYS A 186 -6.18 -2.30 -7.82
CA CYS A 186 -4.79 -1.88 -8.01
C CYS A 186 -4.22 -2.33 -9.36
N LYS A 187 -4.51 -3.56 -9.77
CA LYS A 187 -4.10 -4.07 -11.08
C LYS A 187 -4.69 -3.22 -12.21
N THR A 188 -6.00 -2.97 -12.16
CA THR A 188 -6.68 -2.15 -13.17
C THR A 188 -6.11 -0.73 -13.21
N TRP A 189 -5.84 -0.14 -12.05
CA TRP A 189 -5.22 1.18 -11.96
C TRP A 189 -3.81 1.18 -12.57
N LEU A 190 -2.98 0.18 -12.24
CA LEU A 190 -1.64 0.07 -12.81
C LEU A 190 -1.68 -0.08 -14.33
N GLU A 191 -2.58 -0.91 -14.87
CA GLU A 191 -2.75 -1.08 -16.32
C GLU A 191 -3.14 0.23 -17.00
N THR A 192 -4.11 0.95 -16.43
CA THR A 192 -4.53 2.26 -16.94
C THR A 192 -3.40 3.30 -16.86
N PHE A 193 -2.62 3.29 -15.77
CA PHE A 193 -1.42 4.13 -15.68
C PHE A 193 -0.44 3.84 -16.79
N LEU A 194 -0.14 2.57 -17.04
CA LEU A 194 0.84 2.18 -18.04
C LEU A 194 0.44 2.55 -19.46
N GLU A 195 -0.84 2.43 -19.81
CA GLU A 195 -1.35 2.84 -21.13
C GLU A 195 -1.10 4.35 -21.43
N HIS A 196 -1.16 5.18 -20.38
CA HIS A 196 -0.90 6.60 -20.49
C HIS A 196 0.58 6.94 -20.31
N TRP A 197 1.29 6.12 -19.55
CA TRP A 197 2.67 6.33 -19.13
C TRP A 197 3.70 6.01 -20.19
N GLU A 198 3.53 4.95 -20.98
CA GLU A 198 4.42 4.61 -22.07
C GLU A 198 4.61 5.80 -23.03
N LYS A 199 3.55 6.54 -23.26
CA LYS A 199 3.60 7.81 -24.05
C LYS A 199 4.32 8.96 -23.33
N MET A 200 4.59 8.82 -22.03
CA MET A 200 5.22 9.85 -21.20
C MET A 200 6.68 9.56 -20.87
N LEU A 201 7.10 8.30 -20.96
CA LEU A 201 8.45 7.84 -20.72
C LEU A 201 9.30 7.81 -21.98
N GLU A 202 8.70 7.96 -23.17
CA GLU A 202 9.47 8.13 -24.41
C GLU A 202 10.30 9.42 -24.30
N PRO A 203 11.64 9.33 -24.42
CA PRO A 203 12.48 10.53 -24.45
C PRO A 203 12.11 11.34 -25.69
N THR A 204 11.75 12.62 -25.47
CA THR A 204 11.61 13.62 -26.54
C THR A 204 12.94 13.94 -27.17
#